data_64fd713d03345a64743e1e270f50c7a8
#
_entry.id   64fd713d03345a64743e1e270f50c7a8
#
_cell.length_a   1.000
_cell.length_b   1.000
_cell.length_c   1.000
_cell.angle_alpha   90.00
_cell.angle_beta   90.00
_cell.angle_gamma   90.00
#
_symmetry.space_group_name_H-M   'P 1'
#
loop_
_entity.id
_entity.type
_entity.pdbx_description
1 polymer ?
#
loop_
_entity_poly.entity_id
_entity_poly.type
_entity_poly.pdbx_seq_one_letter_code
_entity_poly.pdbx_strand_id
1 'polypeptide(L)'
;MPFQDEDEVAVPIDPSPAAPSRIEKLLRRVFLEDWSLKLLSLAIAIALWLVVTGQNQPVTAHVNVQLNFIRPPSLEISNDPPRTVDVMLTGSRNKLDDLTSLDLVATVDISDQRAGERVLRLADKAQIPLPQGVKVDGYQPSAIPVRLEPIVERQVVIEPKFEGTPADGYEIYGVHQSKGSATLRGPESRVVAVPKVITEGIWLDGRKESFTANVAIDVPDPKIDLIDPVVNVGVQIGERRVEKTFSGVTASSASGEKVEPPTASVTLFGPASMVEPLKTEEIRIVVEGNEARVELPPALNGKVTVKSMQPGRFVPVNQ
;
A
#
# COMPACT_ATOMS: atom_id res chain seq x y z
N MET A 1 14.72 -80.10 -116.29
CA MET A 1 15.45 -79.10 -117.01
C MET A 1 15.41 -77.78 -116.15
N PRO A 2 16.51 -77.26 -116.08
CA PRO A 2 17.05 -76.60 -114.88
C PRO A 2 16.99 -75.06 -115.03
N PHE A 3 17.17 -74.34 -113.88
CA PHE A 3 17.87 -73.05 -113.77
C PHE A 3 17.99 -72.74 -112.33
N GLN A 4 19.09 -72.83 -111.88
CA GLN A 4 20.27 -72.07 -111.50
C GLN A 4 20.01 -70.97 -110.52
N ASP A 5 20.67 -71.16 -109.40
CA ASP A 5 20.93 -70.24 -108.32
C ASP A 5 21.68 -68.99 -108.75
N GLU A 6 21.40 -67.87 -108.13
CA GLU A 6 22.35 -66.79 -107.96
C GLU A 6 22.34 -66.33 -106.50
N ASP A 7 23.45 -66.61 -105.88
CA ASP A 7 23.81 -66.12 -104.50
C ASP A 7 23.93 -64.59 -104.46
N GLU A 8 23.09 -63.94 -103.72
CA GLU A 8 23.27 -62.53 -103.39
C GLU A 8 23.97 -62.42 -102.07
N VAL A 9 25.22 -62.04 -102.13
CA VAL A 9 26.12 -61.76 -100.96
C VAL A 9 25.67 -60.53 -100.27
N ALA A 10 25.09 -60.66 -99.07
CA ALA A 10 24.75 -59.57 -98.17
C ALA A 10 26.01 -58.95 -97.59
N VAL A 11 26.29 -57.72 -97.90
CA VAL A 11 27.31 -56.87 -97.29
C VAL A 11 26.81 -56.37 -95.92
N PRO A 12 27.55 -56.55 -94.82
CA PRO A 12 27.12 -56.00 -93.54
C PRO A 12 27.34 -54.53 -93.54
N ILE A 13 26.27 -53.75 -93.32
CA ILE A 13 26.33 -52.29 -93.03
C ILE A 13 26.66 -52.13 -91.62
N ASP A 14 27.87 -51.63 -91.30
CA ASP A 14 28.33 -51.23 -90.02
C ASP A 14 27.66 -49.93 -89.63
N PRO A 15 26.91 -49.84 -88.51
CA PRO A 15 26.27 -48.60 -88.13
C PRO A 15 27.33 -47.59 -87.54
N SER A 16 27.70 -46.65 -88.34
CA SER A 16 28.52 -45.53 -87.89
C SER A 16 27.88 -44.86 -86.64
N PRO A 17 28.58 -44.68 -85.54
CA PRO A 17 28.00 -44.03 -84.38
C PRO A 17 27.63 -42.57 -84.71
N ALA A 18 26.37 -42.25 -84.57
CA ALA A 18 25.85 -40.93 -84.80
C ALA A 18 26.60 -39.95 -83.88
N ALA A 19 27.17 -38.89 -84.44
CA ALA A 19 27.90 -37.86 -83.71
C ALA A 19 26.95 -37.18 -82.66
N PRO A 20 27.32 -37.15 -81.40
CA PRO A 20 26.47 -36.62 -80.36
C PRO A 20 26.02 -35.18 -80.66
N SER A 21 24.70 -34.94 -80.50
CA SER A 21 24.10 -33.64 -80.79
C SER A 21 24.79 -32.52 -79.97
N ARG A 22 24.80 -31.33 -80.52
CA ARG A 22 25.39 -30.16 -79.78
C ARG A 22 24.75 -29.95 -78.39
N ILE A 23 23.54 -30.38 -78.26
CA ILE A 23 22.77 -30.33 -76.97
C ILE A 23 23.31 -31.38 -76.01
N GLU A 24 23.63 -32.56 -76.43
CA GLU A 24 24.23 -33.65 -75.55
C GLU A 24 25.63 -33.26 -75.09
N LYS A 25 26.44 -32.62 -75.95
CA LYS A 25 27.77 -32.09 -75.57
C LYS A 25 27.66 -30.95 -74.60
N LEU A 26 26.67 -30.07 -74.73
CA LEU A 26 26.39 -29.00 -73.81
C LEU A 26 25.90 -29.53 -72.45
N LEU A 27 24.94 -30.49 -72.47
CA LEU A 27 24.45 -31.13 -71.25
C LEU A 27 25.55 -31.87 -70.51
N ARG A 28 26.39 -32.63 -71.25
CA ARG A 28 27.51 -33.37 -70.67
C ARG A 28 28.57 -32.42 -70.09
N ARG A 29 28.83 -31.29 -70.73
CA ARG A 29 29.77 -30.26 -70.26
C ARG A 29 29.20 -29.55 -69.02
N VAL A 30 27.89 -29.25 -69.00
CA VAL A 30 27.21 -28.60 -67.89
C VAL A 30 27.03 -29.52 -66.70
N PHE A 31 26.84 -30.83 -66.89
CA PHE A 31 26.57 -31.76 -65.79
C PHE A 31 27.79 -32.55 -65.27
N LEU A 32 28.76 -32.88 -66.17
CA LEU A 32 29.90 -33.77 -65.79
C LEU A 32 31.27 -33.06 -65.73
N GLU A 33 31.49 -31.93 -66.41
CA GLU A 33 32.71 -31.13 -66.31
C GLU A 33 32.65 -30.26 -65.06
N ASP A 34 33.78 -30.20 -64.29
CA ASP A 34 33.96 -29.39 -63.09
C ASP A 34 32.99 -29.74 -61.91
N TRP A 35 32.72 -31.01 -61.71
CA TRP A 35 31.80 -31.46 -60.65
C TRP A 35 32.28 -31.05 -59.24
N SER A 36 33.58 -30.94 -59.01
CA SER A 36 34.15 -30.45 -57.74
C SER A 36 33.77 -29.00 -57.43
N LEU A 37 33.81 -28.12 -58.44
CA LEU A 37 33.39 -26.72 -58.29
C LEU A 37 31.87 -26.56 -58.07
N LYS A 38 31.07 -27.41 -58.72
CA LYS A 38 29.62 -27.47 -58.53
C LYS A 38 29.24 -27.96 -57.17
N LEU A 39 29.89 -28.99 -56.66
CA LEU A 39 29.71 -29.48 -55.33
C LEU A 39 30.13 -28.43 -54.29
N LEU A 40 31.24 -27.71 -54.53
CA LEU A 40 31.66 -26.62 -53.67
C LEU A 40 30.65 -25.48 -53.66
N SER A 41 30.15 -25.05 -54.83
CA SER A 41 29.14 -23.99 -54.93
C SER A 41 27.82 -24.41 -54.27
N LEU A 42 27.39 -25.65 -54.43
CA LEU A 42 26.22 -26.20 -53.76
C LEU A 42 26.41 -26.28 -52.24
N ALA A 43 27.58 -26.69 -51.78
CA ALA A 43 27.93 -26.75 -50.37
C ALA A 43 27.91 -25.32 -49.74
N ILE A 44 28.48 -24.34 -50.45
CA ILE A 44 28.43 -22.93 -50.04
C ILE A 44 27.00 -22.39 -50.02
N ALA A 45 26.20 -22.71 -51.07
CA ALA A 45 24.78 -22.29 -51.11
C ALA A 45 23.95 -22.92 -49.98
N ILE A 46 24.17 -24.22 -49.69
CA ILE A 46 23.52 -24.90 -48.57
C ILE A 46 23.99 -24.31 -47.23
N ALA A 47 25.30 -24.06 -47.07
CA ALA A 47 25.82 -23.43 -45.86
C ALA A 47 25.24 -22.04 -45.62
N LEU A 48 25.20 -21.18 -46.68
CA LEU A 48 24.57 -19.86 -46.61
C LEU A 48 23.07 -19.96 -46.36
N TRP A 49 22.37 -20.91 -46.98
CA TRP A 49 20.94 -21.16 -46.75
C TRP A 49 20.68 -21.57 -45.29
N LEU A 50 21.49 -22.48 -44.71
CA LEU A 50 21.39 -22.89 -43.32
C LEU A 50 21.65 -21.74 -42.36
N VAL A 51 22.68 -20.90 -42.65
CA VAL A 51 22.98 -19.74 -41.84
C VAL A 51 21.83 -18.72 -41.86
N VAL A 52 21.27 -18.42 -43.01
CA VAL A 52 20.17 -17.47 -43.18
C VAL A 52 18.86 -17.99 -42.60
N THR A 53 18.53 -19.27 -42.82
CA THR A 53 17.27 -19.86 -42.38
C THR A 53 17.30 -20.26 -40.91
N GLY A 54 18.45 -20.73 -40.42
CA GLY A 54 18.61 -21.20 -39.04
C GLY A 54 18.59 -20.09 -37.98
N GLN A 55 18.92 -18.82 -38.36
CA GLN A 55 19.00 -17.69 -37.41
C GLN A 55 17.68 -16.93 -37.25
N ASN A 56 16.67 -17.15 -38.09
CA ASN A 56 15.48 -16.29 -38.13
C ASN A 56 14.16 -17.00 -37.85
N GLN A 57 14.17 -18.16 -37.21
CA GLN A 57 12.89 -18.74 -36.77
C GLN A 57 12.36 -17.92 -35.60
N PRO A 58 11.17 -17.28 -35.73
CA PRO A 58 10.55 -16.59 -34.62
C PRO A 58 10.21 -17.58 -33.51
N VAL A 59 10.65 -17.28 -32.31
CA VAL A 59 10.36 -18.04 -31.10
C VAL A 59 9.39 -17.24 -30.26
N THR A 60 8.47 -17.90 -29.58
CA THR A 60 7.58 -17.26 -28.60
C THR A 60 8.18 -17.43 -27.21
N ALA A 61 8.25 -16.33 -26.47
CA ALA A 61 8.66 -16.30 -25.07
C ALA A 61 7.59 -15.64 -24.20
N HIS A 62 7.46 -16.12 -22.97
CA HIS A 62 6.62 -15.53 -21.94
C HIS A 62 7.47 -14.62 -21.06
N VAL A 63 7.07 -13.36 -20.95
CA VAL A 63 7.79 -12.36 -20.16
C VAL A 63 6.81 -11.69 -19.20
N ASN A 64 7.19 -11.64 -17.92
CA ASN A 64 6.40 -10.96 -16.91
C ASN A 64 6.70 -9.45 -16.96
N VAL A 65 5.69 -8.64 -17.23
CA VAL A 65 5.81 -7.21 -17.47
C VAL A 65 5.05 -6.43 -16.41
N GLN A 66 5.65 -5.40 -15.84
CA GLN A 66 4.97 -4.52 -14.88
C GLN A 66 3.97 -3.61 -15.59
N LEU A 67 2.81 -3.40 -14.96
CA LEU A 67 1.77 -2.51 -15.46
C LEU A 67 1.87 -1.14 -14.80
N ASN A 68 1.95 -0.10 -15.62
CA ASN A 68 1.88 1.28 -15.18
C ASN A 68 0.65 1.96 -15.82
N PHE A 69 -0.23 2.53 -14.99
CA PHE A 69 -1.46 3.17 -15.46
C PHE A 69 -1.28 4.70 -15.51
N ILE A 70 -1.45 5.28 -16.71
CA ILE A 70 -1.58 6.75 -16.87
C ILE A 70 -3.06 7.07 -16.70
N ARG A 71 -3.42 7.75 -15.61
CA ARG A 71 -4.79 8.08 -15.24
C ARG A 71 -5.06 9.58 -15.27
N PRO A 72 -6.33 10.02 -15.35
CA PRO A 72 -6.68 11.42 -15.17
C PRO A 72 -6.26 11.91 -13.78
N PRO A 73 -5.81 13.16 -13.62
CA PRO A 73 -5.35 13.68 -12.33
C PRO A 73 -6.46 13.76 -11.26
N SER A 74 -7.72 13.77 -11.67
CA SER A 74 -8.89 13.83 -10.77
C SER A 74 -9.44 12.46 -10.36
N LEU A 75 -8.92 11.37 -10.96
CA LEU A 75 -9.40 10.01 -10.71
C LEU A 75 -8.28 9.12 -10.17
N GLU A 76 -8.67 8.17 -9.31
CA GLU A 76 -7.79 7.12 -8.77
C GLU A 76 -8.39 5.75 -9.00
N ILE A 77 -7.54 4.72 -9.08
CA ILE A 77 -7.98 3.33 -9.18
C ILE A 77 -8.30 2.82 -7.77
N SER A 78 -9.58 2.60 -7.47
CA SER A 78 -10.04 2.20 -6.13
C SER A 78 -9.93 0.69 -5.85
N ASN A 79 -9.98 -0.16 -6.88
CA ASN A 79 -9.71 -1.59 -6.75
C ASN A 79 -8.21 -1.91 -6.86
N ASP A 80 -7.84 -3.19 -6.70
CA ASP A 80 -6.45 -3.66 -6.77
C ASP A 80 -6.23 -4.49 -8.05
N PRO A 81 -6.00 -3.85 -9.22
CA PRO A 81 -5.66 -4.57 -10.43
C PRO A 81 -4.30 -5.26 -10.28
N PRO A 82 -4.03 -6.34 -11.05
CA PRO A 82 -2.72 -6.98 -11.04
C PRO A 82 -1.62 -5.98 -11.42
N ARG A 83 -0.51 -6.04 -10.69
CA ARG A 83 0.65 -5.17 -10.94
C ARG A 83 1.53 -5.64 -12.09
N THR A 84 1.39 -6.91 -12.47
CA THR A 84 2.15 -7.55 -13.53
C THR A 84 1.23 -8.35 -14.44
N VAL A 85 1.64 -8.52 -15.67
CA VAL A 85 0.95 -9.32 -16.69
C VAL A 85 1.97 -10.18 -17.44
N ASP A 86 1.60 -11.42 -17.75
CA ASP A 86 2.38 -12.28 -18.63
C ASP A 86 2.11 -11.88 -20.08
N VAL A 87 3.17 -11.53 -20.80
CA VAL A 87 3.11 -11.10 -22.20
C VAL A 87 3.78 -12.14 -23.07
N MET A 88 3.05 -12.64 -24.06
CA MET A 88 3.60 -13.52 -25.09
C MET A 88 4.25 -12.66 -26.15
N LEU A 89 5.58 -12.77 -26.26
CA LEU A 89 6.40 -12.04 -27.25
C LEU A 89 6.91 -13.02 -28.30
N THR A 90 6.80 -12.64 -29.58
CA THR A 90 7.39 -13.38 -30.70
C THR A 90 8.48 -12.57 -31.35
N GLY A 91 9.66 -13.19 -31.52
CA GLY A 91 10.83 -12.55 -32.13
C GLY A 91 12.00 -13.51 -32.31
N SER A 92 13.16 -12.98 -32.72
CA SER A 92 14.39 -13.77 -32.76
C SER A 92 14.87 -14.08 -31.35
N ARG A 93 15.41 -15.29 -31.13
CA ARG A 93 15.82 -15.79 -29.82
C ARG A 93 16.74 -14.82 -29.07
N ASN A 94 17.78 -14.31 -29.74
CA ASN A 94 18.74 -13.41 -29.11
C ASN A 94 18.07 -12.13 -28.57
N LYS A 95 17.11 -11.56 -29.31
CA LYS A 95 16.38 -10.37 -28.86
C LYS A 95 15.41 -10.64 -27.72
N LEU A 96 14.84 -11.83 -27.65
CA LEU A 96 13.95 -12.23 -26.55
C LEU A 96 14.75 -12.54 -25.29
N ASP A 97 15.92 -13.18 -25.43
CA ASP A 97 16.83 -13.45 -24.31
C ASP A 97 17.31 -12.14 -23.67
N ASP A 98 17.64 -11.13 -24.49
CA ASP A 98 18.01 -9.78 -24.01
C ASP A 98 16.86 -9.10 -23.27
N LEU A 99 15.61 -9.27 -23.72
CA LEU A 99 14.42 -8.66 -23.09
C LEU A 99 14.02 -9.33 -21.79
N THR A 100 14.24 -10.64 -21.65
CA THR A 100 13.93 -11.38 -20.43
C THR A 100 14.78 -10.91 -19.24
N SER A 101 15.95 -10.31 -19.51
CA SER A 101 16.85 -9.74 -18.49
C SER A 101 16.55 -8.28 -18.15
N LEU A 102 15.62 -7.61 -18.85
CA LEU A 102 15.23 -6.22 -18.62
C LEU A 102 13.90 -6.14 -17.90
N ASP A 103 13.77 -5.20 -16.96
CA ASP A 103 12.49 -4.86 -16.32
C ASP A 103 11.60 -4.10 -17.31
N LEU A 104 10.78 -4.84 -18.06
CA LEU A 104 9.83 -4.26 -19.00
C LEU A 104 8.63 -3.66 -18.27
N VAL A 105 8.20 -2.49 -18.72
CA VAL A 105 7.01 -1.80 -18.22
C VAL A 105 6.02 -1.61 -19.35
N ALA A 106 4.81 -2.12 -19.16
CA ALA A 106 3.67 -1.86 -20.03
C ALA A 106 2.90 -0.64 -19.52
N THR A 107 2.84 0.40 -20.31
CA THR A 107 2.06 1.60 -20.01
C THR A 107 0.64 1.45 -20.55
N VAL A 108 -0.35 1.57 -19.66
CA VAL A 108 -1.78 1.51 -20.00
C VAL A 108 -2.36 2.91 -19.84
N ASP A 109 -2.64 3.57 -20.95
CA ASP A 109 -3.22 4.91 -20.95
C ASP A 109 -4.75 4.85 -20.78
N ILE A 110 -5.22 5.38 -19.66
CA ILE A 110 -6.64 5.52 -19.31
C ILE A 110 -7.01 6.96 -18.97
N SER A 111 -6.21 7.94 -19.43
CA SER A 111 -6.43 9.36 -19.18
C SER A 111 -7.72 9.90 -19.78
N ASP A 112 -8.28 9.22 -20.78
CA ASP A 112 -9.54 9.51 -21.44
C ASP A 112 -10.77 8.93 -20.73
N GLN A 113 -10.56 8.10 -19.68
CA GLN A 113 -11.63 7.38 -19.01
C GLN A 113 -12.35 8.26 -17.98
N ARG A 114 -13.64 7.95 -17.78
CA ARG A 114 -14.49 8.57 -16.74
C ARG A 114 -14.62 7.64 -15.55
N ALA A 115 -15.04 8.20 -14.43
CA ALA A 115 -15.35 7.43 -13.23
C ALA A 115 -16.32 6.27 -13.50
N GLY A 116 -16.13 5.15 -12.82
CA GLY A 116 -16.93 3.93 -12.91
C GLY A 116 -16.09 2.67 -13.14
N GLU A 117 -16.76 1.53 -13.20
CA GLU A 117 -16.13 0.25 -13.50
C GLU A 117 -15.88 0.10 -15.00
N ARG A 118 -14.70 -0.39 -15.34
CA ARG A 118 -14.26 -0.64 -16.71
C ARG A 118 -13.49 -1.94 -16.80
N VAL A 119 -13.61 -2.61 -17.93
CA VAL A 119 -12.77 -3.75 -18.29
C VAL A 119 -11.83 -3.29 -19.40
N LEU A 120 -10.56 -3.17 -19.07
CA LEU A 120 -9.52 -2.74 -20.00
C LEU A 120 -8.96 -3.93 -20.75
N ARG A 121 -9.08 -3.95 -22.08
CA ARG A 121 -8.38 -4.92 -22.93
C ARG A 121 -6.95 -4.45 -23.13
N LEU A 122 -5.98 -5.23 -22.69
CA LEU A 122 -4.56 -4.86 -22.75
C LEU A 122 -4.07 -4.72 -24.18
N ALA A 123 -4.57 -5.52 -25.11
CA ALA A 123 -4.22 -5.43 -26.54
C ALA A 123 -4.52 -4.05 -27.16
N ASP A 124 -5.54 -3.34 -26.65
CA ASP A 124 -5.98 -2.05 -27.19
C ASP A 124 -5.31 -0.85 -26.50
N LYS A 125 -4.90 -1.00 -25.25
CA LYS A 125 -4.48 0.10 -24.38
C LYS A 125 -3.05 0.02 -23.87
N ALA A 126 -2.45 -1.18 -23.83
CA ALA A 126 -1.10 -1.38 -23.31
C ALA A 126 -0.06 -1.06 -24.40
N GLN A 127 0.93 -0.28 -24.03
CA GLN A 127 2.09 0.04 -24.86
C GLN A 127 3.34 -0.46 -24.15
N ILE A 128 4.11 -1.31 -24.86
CA ILE A 128 5.38 -1.84 -24.37
C ILE A 128 6.48 -1.37 -25.31
N PRO A 129 7.55 -0.74 -24.83
CA PRO A 129 8.70 -0.38 -25.66
C PRO A 129 9.46 -1.64 -26.07
N LEU A 130 9.24 -2.13 -27.29
CA LEU A 130 9.87 -3.31 -27.82
C LEU A 130 10.87 -2.96 -28.93
N PRO A 131 12.00 -3.68 -29.06
CA PRO A 131 12.94 -3.50 -30.15
C PRO A 131 12.35 -3.98 -31.47
N GLN A 132 12.90 -3.47 -32.58
CA GLN A 132 12.46 -3.86 -33.92
C GLN A 132 12.52 -5.38 -34.15
N GLY A 133 11.41 -5.95 -34.65
CA GLY A 133 11.30 -7.39 -34.96
C GLY A 133 10.84 -8.25 -33.78
N VAL A 134 10.48 -7.67 -32.64
CA VAL A 134 9.71 -8.32 -31.57
C VAL A 134 8.28 -7.79 -31.60
N LYS A 135 7.31 -8.70 -31.45
CA LYS A 135 5.88 -8.40 -31.48
C LYS A 135 5.20 -9.02 -30.26
N VAL A 136 4.13 -8.37 -29.81
CA VAL A 136 3.24 -8.93 -28.79
C VAL A 136 2.19 -9.80 -29.50
N ASP A 137 2.10 -11.06 -29.12
CA ASP A 137 1.06 -11.98 -29.61
C ASP A 137 -0.14 -12.04 -28.65
N GLY A 138 0.07 -11.80 -27.37
CA GLY A 138 -1.01 -11.83 -26.40
C GLY A 138 -0.61 -11.39 -25.00
N TYR A 139 -1.64 -11.24 -24.15
CA TYR A 139 -1.54 -10.88 -22.75
C TYR A 139 -2.31 -11.87 -21.89
N GLN A 140 -1.78 -12.23 -20.74
CA GLN A 140 -2.48 -13.07 -19.77
C GLN A 140 -2.40 -12.45 -18.35
N PRO A 141 -3.54 -11.94 -17.82
CA PRO A 141 -4.88 -11.91 -18.41
C PRO A 141 -4.99 -10.92 -19.59
N SER A 142 -5.86 -11.21 -20.55
CA SER A 142 -6.10 -10.35 -21.72
C SER A 142 -6.87 -9.08 -21.42
N ALA A 143 -7.61 -9.07 -20.30
CA ALA A 143 -8.40 -7.95 -19.84
C ALA A 143 -8.33 -7.81 -18.32
N ILE A 144 -8.32 -6.56 -17.84
CA ILE A 144 -8.18 -6.22 -16.42
C ILE A 144 -9.36 -5.34 -16.01
N PRO A 145 -10.10 -5.71 -14.94
CA PRO A 145 -11.11 -4.84 -14.38
C PRO A 145 -10.44 -3.71 -13.58
N VAL A 146 -10.80 -2.48 -13.87
CA VAL A 146 -10.41 -1.30 -13.10
C VAL A 146 -11.65 -0.52 -12.68
N ARG A 147 -11.60 0.03 -11.46
CA ARG A 147 -12.64 0.91 -10.94
C ARG A 147 -12.03 2.28 -10.69
N LEU A 148 -12.45 3.26 -11.49
CA LEU A 148 -12.01 4.63 -11.39
C LEU A 148 -12.98 5.44 -10.54
N GLU A 149 -12.47 6.08 -9.49
CA GLU A 149 -13.27 6.91 -8.59
C GLU A 149 -12.67 8.31 -8.49
N PRO A 150 -13.51 9.34 -8.22
CA PRO A 150 -13.00 10.66 -7.94
C PRO A 150 -12.12 10.65 -6.69
N ILE A 151 -11.05 11.45 -6.75
CA ILE A 151 -10.23 11.74 -5.59
C ILE A 151 -10.98 12.76 -4.72
N VAL A 152 -11.25 12.39 -3.47
CA VAL A 152 -11.90 13.28 -2.50
C VAL A 152 -11.01 13.52 -1.29
N GLU A 153 -11.25 14.64 -0.61
CA GLU A 153 -10.64 14.97 0.67
C GLU A 153 -11.70 14.93 1.77
N ARG A 154 -11.37 14.33 2.90
CA ARG A 154 -12.26 14.24 4.05
C ARG A 154 -11.49 14.37 5.35
N GLN A 155 -12.04 15.14 6.28
CA GLN A 155 -11.53 15.20 7.64
C GLN A 155 -12.12 14.08 8.49
N VAL A 156 -11.25 13.37 9.22
CA VAL A 156 -11.60 12.30 10.15
C VAL A 156 -10.95 12.55 11.50
N VAL A 157 -11.56 12.05 12.57
CA VAL A 157 -11.05 12.20 13.94
C VAL A 157 -9.80 11.36 14.13
N ILE A 158 -8.81 11.94 14.85
CA ILE A 158 -7.60 11.23 15.27
C ILE A 158 -7.85 10.67 16.67
N GLU A 159 -7.64 9.37 16.85
CA GLU A 159 -7.69 8.69 18.13
C GLU A 159 -6.26 8.26 18.55
N PRO A 160 -5.70 8.82 19.64
CA PRO A 160 -4.40 8.41 20.13
C PRO A 160 -4.43 6.98 20.64
N LYS A 161 -3.46 6.16 20.23
CA LYS A 161 -3.27 4.79 20.71
C LYS A 161 -2.22 4.79 21.80
N PHE A 162 -2.58 4.33 23.01
CA PHE A 162 -1.65 4.18 24.10
C PHE A 162 -1.23 2.72 24.24
N GLU A 163 0.04 2.51 24.58
CA GLU A 163 0.61 1.20 24.84
C GLU A 163 1.29 1.19 26.24
N GLY A 164 1.02 0.13 26.99
CA GLY A 164 1.47 0.01 28.39
C GLY A 164 0.61 0.80 29.38
N THR A 165 1.11 0.92 30.61
CA THR A 165 0.46 1.62 31.72
C THR A 165 1.44 2.56 32.41
N PRO A 166 0.97 3.71 32.96
CA PRO A 166 1.81 4.53 33.84
C PRO A 166 2.38 3.72 34.99
N ALA A 167 3.39 4.28 35.68
CA ALA A 167 3.96 3.66 36.86
C ALA A 167 2.89 3.40 37.94
N ASP A 168 3.15 2.41 38.80
CA ASP A 168 2.26 2.11 39.94
C ASP A 168 2.00 3.37 40.76
N GLY A 169 0.72 3.60 41.05
CA GLY A 169 0.28 4.81 41.76
C GLY A 169 0.12 6.06 40.94
N TYR A 170 0.23 5.95 39.59
CA TYR A 170 0.04 7.05 38.63
C TYR A 170 -1.11 6.76 37.66
N GLU A 171 -1.72 7.82 37.14
CA GLU A 171 -2.81 7.75 36.16
C GLU A 171 -2.71 8.90 35.13
N ILE A 172 -3.40 8.74 34.01
CA ILE A 172 -3.52 9.78 33.00
C ILE A 172 -4.61 10.77 33.46
N TYR A 173 -4.26 12.04 33.62
CA TYR A 173 -5.19 13.11 33.97
C TYR A 173 -5.91 13.67 32.75
N GLY A 174 -5.22 13.72 31.62
CA GLY A 174 -5.77 14.26 30.39
C GLY A 174 -4.86 14.03 29.20
N VAL A 175 -5.45 14.12 28.01
CA VAL A 175 -4.76 14.00 26.73
C VAL A 175 -5.12 15.23 25.89
N HIS A 176 -4.11 15.89 25.35
CA HIS A 176 -4.25 17.04 24.48
C HIS A 176 -3.56 16.76 23.14
N GLN A 177 -4.26 17.00 22.06
CA GLN A 177 -3.73 16.84 20.70
C GLN A 177 -3.55 18.22 20.06
N SER A 178 -2.45 18.41 19.30
CA SER A 178 -2.24 19.64 18.54
C SER A 178 -3.30 19.86 17.47
N LYS A 179 -3.89 18.77 16.97
CA LYS A 179 -5.03 18.75 16.05
C LYS A 179 -5.91 17.53 16.34
N GLY A 180 -7.22 17.70 16.35
CA GLY A 180 -8.20 16.63 16.63
C GLY A 180 -8.64 15.86 15.39
N SER A 181 -8.27 16.31 14.19
CA SER A 181 -8.64 15.71 12.92
C SER A 181 -7.50 15.66 11.93
N ALA A 182 -7.51 14.66 11.06
CA ALA A 182 -6.58 14.50 9.94
C ALA A 182 -7.35 14.57 8.62
N THR A 183 -6.72 15.11 7.58
CA THR A 183 -7.30 15.16 6.24
C THR A 183 -6.80 13.97 5.42
N LEU A 184 -7.72 13.08 5.07
CA LEU A 184 -7.51 11.95 4.17
C LEU A 184 -7.77 12.39 2.74
N ARG A 185 -6.97 11.90 1.79
CA ARG A 185 -7.14 12.11 0.36
C ARG A 185 -7.00 10.78 -0.37
N GLY A 186 -7.94 10.45 -1.27
CA GLY A 186 -7.91 9.21 -2.02
C GLY A 186 -9.21 8.92 -2.75
N PRO A 187 -9.40 7.69 -3.26
CA PRO A 187 -10.65 7.27 -3.89
C PRO A 187 -11.84 7.42 -2.94
N GLU A 188 -12.95 7.93 -3.45
CA GLU A 188 -14.14 8.27 -2.65
C GLU A 188 -14.59 7.11 -1.76
N SER A 189 -14.76 5.92 -2.31
CA SER A 189 -15.23 4.75 -1.55
C SER A 189 -14.29 4.36 -0.42
N ARG A 190 -12.97 4.48 -0.64
CA ARG A 190 -11.94 4.15 0.35
C ARG A 190 -11.90 5.17 1.48
N VAL A 191 -11.92 6.47 1.14
CA VAL A 191 -11.93 7.56 2.12
C VAL A 191 -13.21 7.55 2.96
N VAL A 192 -14.37 7.29 2.35
CA VAL A 192 -15.64 7.21 3.08
C VAL A 192 -15.69 6.03 4.03
N ALA A 193 -15.02 4.92 3.71
CA ALA A 193 -14.97 3.73 4.54
C ALA A 193 -14.15 3.91 5.84
N VAL A 194 -13.29 4.94 5.94
CA VAL A 194 -12.48 5.21 7.14
C VAL A 194 -13.19 6.20 8.07
N PRO A 195 -13.79 5.77 9.18
CA PRO A 195 -14.51 6.66 10.11
C PRO A 195 -13.56 7.47 10.99
N LYS A 196 -12.41 6.93 11.33
CA LYS A 196 -11.38 7.52 12.19
C LYS A 196 -10.01 6.95 11.84
N VAL A 197 -8.97 7.66 12.24
CA VAL A 197 -7.57 7.21 12.14
C VAL A 197 -6.98 7.10 13.54
N ILE A 198 -5.99 6.23 13.70
CA ILE A 198 -5.28 6.03 14.95
C ILE A 198 -3.85 6.51 14.84
N THR A 199 -3.21 6.85 15.96
CA THR A 199 -1.77 7.13 15.98
C THR A 199 -0.96 5.84 16.11
N GLU A 200 0.33 5.91 15.82
CA GLU A 200 1.28 4.92 16.33
C GLU A 200 1.19 4.86 17.87
N GLY A 201 1.67 3.75 18.44
CA GLY A 201 1.61 3.50 19.88
C GLY A 201 2.40 4.53 20.71
N ILE A 202 1.74 5.17 21.66
CA ILE A 202 2.36 6.08 22.63
C ILE A 202 2.66 5.30 23.90
N TRP A 203 3.96 5.09 24.18
CA TRP A 203 4.40 4.26 25.30
C TRP A 203 4.25 4.98 26.64
N LEU A 204 3.52 4.35 27.56
CA LEU A 204 3.23 4.84 28.90
C LEU A 204 4.02 4.13 30.00
N ASP A 205 4.65 2.99 29.69
CA ASP A 205 5.26 2.10 30.69
C ASP A 205 6.21 2.83 31.64
N GLY A 206 5.88 2.72 32.92
CA GLY A 206 6.69 3.25 34.02
C GLY A 206 6.78 4.78 34.10
N ARG A 207 6.02 5.53 33.28
CA ARG A 207 6.03 6.99 33.29
C ARG A 207 5.33 7.56 34.52
N LYS A 208 5.96 8.58 35.10
CA LYS A 208 5.45 9.33 36.26
C LYS A 208 5.17 10.79 35.94
N GLU A 209 5.76 11.30 34.85
CA GLU A 209 5.70 12.70 34.45
C GLU A 209 4.95 12.90 33.16
N SER A 210 4.30 14.06 33.04
CA SER A 210 3.67 14.51 31.83
C SER A 210 4.69 14.70 30.71
N PHE A 211 4.31 14.36 29.48
CA PHE A 211 5.18 14.48 28.30
C PHE A 211 4.38 14.81 27.05
N THR A 212 5.09 15.17 26.00
CA THR A 212 4.55 15.31 24.64
C THR A 212 5.25 14.34 23.72
N ALA A 213 4.47 13.56 22.96
CA ALA A 213 4.96 12.68 21.92
C ALA A 213 4.60 13.24 20.54
N ASN A 214 5.56 13.21 19.62
CA ASN A 214 5.34 13.46 18.21
C ASN A 214 5.18 12.11 17.53
N VAL A 215 3.98 11.77 17.07
CA VAL A 215 3.64 10.45 16.58
C VAL A 215 3.02 10.52 15.18
N ALA A 216 3.32 9.51 14.36
CA ALA A 216 2.70 9.37 13.07
C ALA A 216 1.24 8.88 13.22
N ILE A 217 0.44 9.24 12.23
CA ILE A 217 -0.94 8.79 12.11
C ILE A 217 -0.94 7.59 11.16
N ASP A 218 -1.52 6.49 11.59
CA ASP A 218 -1.63 5.27 10.80
C ASP A 218 -2.93 5.23 10.01
N VAL A 219 -2.80 4.92 8.72
CA VAL A 219 -3.94 4.70 7.82
C VAL A 219 -3.88 3.28 7.29
N PRO A 220 -4.91 2.48 7.51
CA PRO A 220 -4.89 1.06 7.15
C PRO A 220 -4.94 0.78 5.64
N ASP A 221 -5.24 1.77 4.81
CA ASP A 221 -5.36 1.63 3.35
C ASP A 221 -4.24 2.39 2.62
N PRO A 222 -3.35 1.69 1.87
CA PRO A 222 -2.24 2.32 1.16
C PRO A 222 -2.66 3.22 -0.02
N LYS A 223 -3.94 3.25 -0.38
CA LYS A 223 -4.49 4.14 -1.41
C LYS A 223 -5.02 5.47 -0.86
N ILE A 224 -4.91 5.64 0.44
CA ILE A 224 -5.29 6.88 1.12
C ILE A 224 -4.04 7.60 1.57
N ASP A 225 -3.87 8.81 1.08
CA ASP A 225 -2.81 9.71 1.49
C ASP A 225 -3.27 10.57 2.68
N LEU A 226 -2.36 10.81 3.62
CA LEU A 226 -2.51 11.80 4.68
C LEU A 226 -1.81 13.09 4.28
N ILE A 227 -2.55 14.21 4.30
CA ILE A 227 -1.94 15.51 4.01
C ILE A 227 -0.94 15.89 5.09
N ASP A 228 -1.30 15.65 6.36
CA ASP A 228 -0.45 15.90 7.54
C ASP A 228 -0.28 14.61 8.36
N PRO A 229 0.73 13.79 8.11
CA PRO A 229 0.84 12.46 8.70
C PRO A 229 1.29 12.45 10.17
N VAL A 230 1.56 13.58 10.79
CA VAL A 230 2.12 13.66 12.15
C VAL A 230 1.24 14.53 13.06
N VAL A 231 1.11 14.13 14.33
CA VAL A 231 0.39 14.85 15.37
C VAL A 231 1.20 14.86 16.67
N ASN A 232 1.19 16.02 17.37
CA ASN A 232 1.73 16.12 18.73
C ASN A 232 0.64 15.77 19.73
N VAL A 233 0.91 14.81 20.60
CA VAL A 233 0.01 14.36 21.67
C VAL A 233 0.67 14.61 23.01
N GLY A 234 0.11 15.57 23.77
CA GLY A 234 0.48 15.83 25.15
C GLY A 234 -0.30 14.92 26.08
N VAL A 235 0.40 14.19 26.93
CA VAL A 235 -0.18 13.30 27.94
C VAL A 235 0.14 13.85 29.31
N GLN A 236 -0.91 14.17 30.08
CA GLN A 236 -0.78 14.63 31.45
C GLN A 236 -0.86 13.41 32.38
N ILE A 237 0.21 13.16 33.10
CA ILE A 237 0.32 12.07 34.08
C ILE A 237 0.49 12.67 35.46
N GLY A 238 -0.19 12.10 36.42
CA GLY A 238 -0.07 12.48 37.83
C GLY A 238 -0.35 11.30 38.75
N GLU A 239 -0.18 11.51 40.05
CA GLU A 239 -0.49 10.51 41.05
C GLU A 239 -1.96 10.08 40.99
N ARG A 240 -2.22 8.78 41.20
CA ARG A 240 -3.58 8.25 41.19
C ARG A 240 -4.44 9.02 42.21
N ARG A 241 -5.54 9.56 41.76
CA ARG A 241 -6.48 10.30 42.59
C ARG A 241 -7.44 9.35 43.27
N VAL A 242 -7.69 9.63 44.57
CA VAL A 242 -8.59 8.88 45.40
C VAL A 242 -9.71 9.76 45.91
N GLU A 243 -10.83 9.13 46.17
CA GLU A 243 -11.96 9.77 46.86
C GLU A 243 -12.02 9.25 48.28
N LYS A 244 -12.02 10.16 49.29
CA LYS A 244 -12.10 9.81 50.70
C LYS A 244 -13.11 10.70 51.41
N THR A 245 -13.99 10.07 52.17
CA THR A 245 -15.00 10.79 52.95
C THR A 245 -14.51 10.87 54.39
N PHE A 246 -14.48 12.11 54.90
CA PHE A 246 -14.15 12.46 56.27
C PHE A 246 -15.44 12.78 57.00
N SER A 247 -15.78 11.99 58.01
CA SER A 247 -16.96 12.18 58.85
C SER A 247 -16.60 12.95 60.15
N GLY A 248 -17.53 13.78 60.63
CA GLY A 248 -17.33 14.52 61.87
C GLY A 248 -16.43 15.74 61.76
N VAL A 249 -16.31 16.29 60.51
CA VAL A 249 -15.57 17.55 60.31
C VAL A 249 -16.29 18.70 61.00
N THR A 250 -15.57 19.44 61.84
CA THR A 250 -16.11 20.53 62.65
C THR A 250 -16.51 21.74 61.78
N ALA A 251 -17.72 22.21 61.96
CA ALA A 251 -18.21 23.44 61.37
C ALA A 251 -18.22 24.58 62.37
N SER A 252 -17.73 25.75 61.95
CA SER A 252 -17.72 26.97 62.78
C SER A 252 -18.14 28.17 61.92
N SER A 253 -18.80 29.15 62.58
CA SER A 253 -19.06 30.43 61.92
C SER A 253 -17.78 31.24 61.81
N ALA A 254 -17.63 32.06 60.73
CA ALA A 254 -16.56 33.01 60.61
C ALA A 254 -16.56 34.07 61.74
N SER A 255 -17.74 34.34 62.35
CA SER A 255 -17.89 35.19 63.53
C SER A 255 -17.59 34.50 64.88
N GLY A 256 -17.30 33.21 64.87
CA GLY A 256 -17.05 32.41 66.11
C GLY A 256 -18.31 31.90 66.78
N GLU A 257 -19.49 32.08 66.20
CA GLU A 257 -20.77 31.54 66.71
C GLU A 257 -20.89 30.05 66.48
N LYS A 258 -21.68 29.38 67.33
CA LYS A 258 -21.96 27.96 67.14
C LYS A 258 -22.90 27.77 65.95
N VAL A 259 -22.69 26.73 65.16
CA VAL A 259 -23.53 26.37 64.00
C VAL A 259 -24.18 25.02 64.22
N GLU A 260 -25.38 24.86 63.72
CA GLU A 260 -26.07 23.54 63.70
C GLU A 260 -26.28 23.09 62.24
N PRO A 261 -25.93 21.86 61.97
CA PRO A 261 -25.27 20.85 62.77
C PRO A 261 -23.78 21.21 63.05
N PRO A 262 -23.18 20.82 64.19
CA PRO A 262 -21.82 21.15 64.56
C PRO A 262 -20.75 20.44 63.74
N THR A 263 -21.14 19.36 63.03
CA THR A 263 -20.22 18.54 62.21
C THR A 263 -20.89 18.15 60.90
N ALA A 264 -20.07 17.90 59.90
CA ALA A 264 -20.51 17.37 58.61
C ALA A 264 -19.55 16.31 58.09
N SER A 265 -20.00 15.61 57.05
CA SER A 265 -19.17 14.69 56.26
C SER A 265 -18.72 15.40 55.01
N VAL A 266 -17.42 15.43 54.73
CA VAL A 266 -16.83 16.02 53.57
C VAL A 266 -16.13 14.98 52.71
N THR A 267 -16.47 14.90 51.46
CA THR A 267 -15.79 14.02 50.53
C THR A 267 -14.80 14.82 49.69
N LEU A 268 -13.53 14.43 49.80
CA LEU A 268 -12.41 15.02 49.09
C LEU A 268 -11.96 14.12 47.95
N PHE A 269 -11.52 14.73 46.88
CA PHE A 269 -10.95 14.07 45.71
C PHE A 269 -9.62 14.72 45.33
N GLY A 270 -8.54 13.91 45.26
CA GLY A 270 -7.21 14.40 44.93
C GLY A 270 -6.15 13.29 44.95
N PRO A 271 -4.86 13.64 44.74
CA PRO A 271 -3.75 12.68 44.79
C PRO A 271 -3.75 11.87 46.09
N ALA A 272 -3.53 10.55 45.95
CA ALA A 272 -3.56 9.60 47.05
C ALA A 272 -2.58 10.02 48.16
N SER A 273 -1.37 10.44 47.79
CA SER A 273 -0.34 10.91 48.76
C SER A 273 -0.78 12.09 49.60
N MET A 274 -1.76 12.86 49.14
CA MET A 274 -2.27 14.05 49.87
C MET A 274 -3.56 13.77 50.64
N VAL A 275 -4.44 12.93 50.06
CA VAL A 275 -5.77 12.67 50.64
C VAL A 275 -5.74 11.53 51.68
N GLU A 276 -4.95 10.47 51.46
CA GLU A 276 -4.89 9.34 52.40
C GLU A 276 -4.37 9.65 53.78
N PRO A 277 -3.24 10.43 53.91
CA PRO A 277 -2.68 10.74 55.24
C PRO A 277 -3.46 11.83 55.98
N LEU A 278 -4.37 12.57 55.28
CA LEU A 278 -5.10 13.68 55.86
C LEU A 278 -6.01 13.20 56.99
N LYS A 279 -5.99 13.94 58.10
CA LYS A 279 -6.84 13.70 59.28
C LYS A 279 -8.05 14.62 59.29
N THR A 280 -9.13 14.14 59.91
CA THR A 280 -10.39 14.90 60.01
C THR A 280 -10.21 16.27 60.68
N GLU A 281 -9.29 16.35 61.69
CA GLU A 281 -9.01 17.56 62.45
C GLU A 281 -8.32 18.67 61.63
N GLU A 282 -7.71 18.29 60.50
CA GLU A 282 -7.03 19.24 59.61
C GLU A 282 -7.99 19.91 58.60
N ILE A 283 -9.23 19.41 58.51
CA ILE A 283 -10.29 19.92 57.66
C ILE A 283 -11.24 20.76 58.51
N ARG A 284 -11.60 21.96 58.10
CA ARG A 284 -12.55 22.81 58.78
C ARG A 284 -13.62 23.27 57.82
N ILE A 285 -14.82 23.45 58.36
CA ILE A 285 -15.92 24.05 57.60
C ILE A 285 -16.16 25.41 58.18
N VAL A 286 -16.00 26.45 57.37
CA VAL A 286 -16.30 27.81 57.74
C VAL A 286 -17.62 28.23 57.12
N VAL A 287 -18.53 28.70 57.97
CA VAL A 287 -19.88 29.14 57.54
C VAL A 287 -19.91 30.66 57.57
N GLU A 288 -20.16 31.25 56.39
CA GLU A 288 -20.37 32.69 56.21
C GLU A 288 -21.82 32.92 55.77
N GLY A 289 -22.64 33.39 56.72
CA GLY A 289 -24.07 33.58 56.46
C GLY A 289 -24.78 32.28 56.15
N ASN A 290 -25.16 32.08 54.91
CA ASN A 290 -25.90 30.88 54.44
C ASN A 290 -25.02 29.94 53.58
N GLU A 291 -23.77 30.29 53.33
CA GLU A 291 -22.79 29.54 52.56
C GLU A 291 -21.75 28.89 53.47
N ALA A 292 -21.45 27.60 53.20
CA ALA A 292 -20.42 26.88 53.88
C ALA A 292 -19.26 26.56 52.94
N ARG A 293 -18.04 26.86 53.39
CA ARG A 293 -16.81 26.55 52.66
C ARG A 293 -15.95 25.58 53.45
N VAL A 294 -15.36 24.66 52.75
CA VAL A 294 -14.38 23.74 53.33
C VAL A 294 -13.00 24.39 53.23
N GLU A 295 -12.38 24.64 54.38
CA GLU A 295 -10.99 25.09 54.45
C GLU A 295 -10.07 23.87 54.57
N LEU A 296 -9.14 23.78 53.67
CA LEU A 296 -8.11 22.74 53.61
C LEU A 296 -6.75 23.37 53.95
N PRO A 297 -5.80 22.60 54.47
CA PRO A 297 -4.43 23.05 54.62
C PRO A 297 -3.88 23.69 53.34
N PRO A 298 -3.10 24.79 53.44
CA PRO A 298 -2.62 25.52 52.25
C PRO A 298 -1.87 24.66 51.23
N ALA A 299 -1.21 23.59 51.69
CA ALA A 299 -0.49 22.63 50.82
C ALA A 299 -1.41 21.84 49.86
N LEU A 300 -2.71 21.79 50.14
CA LEU A 300 -3.72 21.04 49.35
C LEU A 300 -4.49 21.96 48.40
N ASN A 301 -4.34 23.27 48.51
CA ASN A 301 -5.06 24.23 47.66
C ASN A 301 -4.75 24.03 46.20
N GLY A 302 -5.81 23.91 45.40
CA GLY A 302 -5.71 23.70 43.94
C GLY A 302 -5.35 22.25 43.52
N LYS A 303 -4.99 21.36 44.48
CA LYS A 303 -4.65 19.94 44.19
C LYS A 303 -5.74 18.97 44.63
N VAL A 304 -6.49 19.37 45.68
CA VAL A 304 -7.61 18.56 46.21
C VAL A 304 -8.88 19.37 46.01
N THR A 305 -9.92 18.68 45.56
CA THR A 305 -11.26 19.25 45.33
C THR A 305 -12.27 18.67 46.30
N VAL A 306 -13.19 19.49 46.74
CA VAL A 306 -14.35 19.07 47.54
C VAL A 306 -15.42 18.56 46.57
N LYS A 307 -15.72 17.27 46.59
CA LYS A 307 -16.76 16.67 45.77
C LYS A 307 -18.16 16.84 46.33
N SER A 308 -18.28 16.63 47.64
CA SER A 308 -19.56 16.80 48.32
C SER A 308 -19.36 17.11 49.80
N MET A 309 -20.36 17.77 50.39
CA MET A 309 -20.47 18.04 51.81
C MET A 309 -21.90 17.76 52.26
N GLN A 310 -22.04 17.01 53.33
CA GLN A 310 -23.34 16.63 53.91
C GLN A 310 -23.34 16.81 55.40
N PRO A 311 -24.29 17.57 55.99
CA PRO A 311 -25.29 18.38 55.30
C PRO A 311 -24.71 19.56 54.60
N GLY A 312 -25.39 20.10 53.55
CA GLY A 312 -24.96 21.26 52.75
C GLY A 312 -25.46 22.58 53.30
N ARG A 313 -26.23 22.57 54.40
CA ARG A 313 -26.76 23.79 55.03
C ARG A 313 -26.45 23.79 56.53
N PHE A 314 -26.05 24.93 57.02
CA PHE A 314 -25.77 25.20 58.40
C PHE A 314 -26.54 26.43 58.85
N VAL A 315 -27.01 26.44 60.12
CA VAL A 315 -27.73 27.54 60.70
C VAL A 315 -26.94 28.07 61.90
N PRO A 316 -26.59 29.37 61.93
CA PRO A 316 -25.98 29.95 63.12
C PRO A 316 -26.95 29.89 64.32
N VAL A 317 -26.46 29.44 65.46
CA VAL A 317 -27.24 29.42 66.69
C VAL A 317 -26.95 30.71 67.47
N ASN A 318 -27.88 31.68 67.40
CA ASN A 318 -27.82 32.87 68.26
C ASN A 318 -28.15 32.42 69.67
N GLN A 319 -27.23 32.66 70.60
CA GLN A 319 -27.48 32.55 72.06
C GLN A 319 -28.19 33.78 72.58
#